data_644a23333993ff0977795d468b143a03
#
_entry.id   644a23333993ff0977795d468b143a03
#
_cell.length_a   1.000
_cell.length_b   1.000
_cell.length_c   1.000
_cell.angle_alpha   90.00
_cell.angle_beta   90.00
_cell.angle_gamma   90.00
#
_symmetry.space_group_name_H-M   'P 1'
#
loop_
_entity.id
_entity.type
_entity.pdbx_description
1 polymer ?
#
loop_
_entity_poly.entity_id
_entity_poly.type
_entity_poly.pdbx_seq_one_letter_code
_entity_poly.pdbx_strand_id
1 'polypeptide(L)'
;SQLSGGQQQRVAIARALVKRPKVLLLDEPLSNLDARLRLQTREEIKRIQRDTGITTIFVTHDQEEAMSISDEIVVMKLGVMQQMDTPQNVYNNPKNLFVAMFLGTPPINVFKGYIKDKVVYIGDDAVAKTEKDIKDQDLFVAIRPEGFIADNTDSCEFKLACDVDQIQILGRDISIVAKNEHCTKPTLKAIVSNENTTFSGEIKLGIKQSKIYIFDAETE
;
A
#
# COMPACT_ATOMS: atom_id res chain seq x y z
N SER A 1 28.58 -30.30 -7.63
CA SER A 1 27.14 -30.06 -7.42
C SER A 1 26.94 -28.56 -7.38
N GLN A 2 25.99 -28.07 -8.14
CA GLN A 2 25.64 -26.65 -8.10
C GLN A 2 24.80 -26.40 -6.84
N LEU A 3 25.14 -25.33 -6.11
CA LEU A 3 24.36 -24.88 -4.95
C LEU A 3 22.96 -24.41 -5.42
N SER A 4 21.95 -24.64 -4.60
CA SER A 4 20.62 -24.01 -4.82
C SER A 4 20.70 -22.49 -4.72
N GLY A 5 19.74 -21.75 -5.31
CA GLY A 5 19.74 -20.29 -5.26
C GLY A 5 19.84 -19.73 -3.83
N GLY A 6 19.10 -20.31 -2.89
CA GLY A 6 19.19 -19.90 -1.47
C GLY A 6 20.52 -20.24 -0.81
N GLN A 7 21.18 -21.34 -1.21
CA GLN A 7 22.54 -21.65 -0.72
C GLN A 7 23.56 -20.65 -1.27
N GLN A 8 23.44 -20.30 -2.56
CA GLN A 8 24.29 -19.28 -3.18
C GLN A 8 24.15 -17.93 -2.46
N GLN A 9 22.90 -17.54 -2.14
CA GLN A 9 22.60 -16.30 -1.45
C GLN A 9 23.20 -16.27 -0.04
N ARG A 10 23.04 -17.34 0.73
CA ARG A 10 23.65 -17.44 2.07
C ARG A 10 25.18 -17.37 2.02
N VAL A 11 25.79 -18.01 1.04
CA VAL A 11 27.25 -17.93 0.84
C VAL A 11 27.67 -16.49 0.51
N ALA A 12 26.91 -15.77 -0.33
CA ALA A 12 27.21 -14.39 -0.68
C ALA A 12 27.14 -13.46 0.55
N ILE A 13 26.09 -13.60 1.37
CA ILE A 13 25.94 -12.85 2.62
C ILE A 13 27.06 -13.19 3.60
N ALA A 14 27.39 -14.48 3.80
CA ALA A 14 28.47 -14.89 4.68
C ALA A 14 29.84 -14.32 4.24
N ARG A 15 30.12 -14.32 2.93
CA ARG A 15 31.33 -13.70 2.37
C ARG A 15 31.45 -12.21 2.66
N ALA A 16 30.31 -11.47 2.58
CA ALA A 16 30.28 -10.06 2.91
C ALA A 16 30.55 -9.83 4.40
N LEU A 17 29.95 -10.63 5.28
CA LEU A 17 30.03 -10.49 6.73
C LEU A 17 31.39 -10.87 7.32
N VAL A 18 32.12 -11.84 6.72
CA VAL A 18 33.44 -12.27 7.18
C VAL A 18 34.43 -11.10 7.30
N LYS A 19 34.29 -10.10 6.44
CA LYS A 19 35.13 -8.89 6.46
C LYS A 19 34.75 -7.91 7.58
N ARG A 20 33.75 -8.18 8.38
CA ARG A 20 33.22 -7.31 9.44
C ARG A 20 33.01 -5.87 8.96
N PRO A 21 32.25 -5.62 7.89
CA PRO A 21 32.05 -4.29 7.36
C PRO A 21 31.22 -3.46 8.34
N LYS A 22 31.30 -2.12 8.26
CA LYS A 22 30.47 -1.21 9.03
C LYS A 22 29.06 -1.09 8.43
N VAL A 23 28.94 -1.28 7.11
CA VAL A 23 27.69 -1.22 6.35
C VAL A 23 27.61 -2.42 5.41
N LEU A 24 26.48 -3.09 5.41
CA LEU A 24 26.14 -4.19 4.50
C LEU A 24 25.20 -3.65 3.42
N LEU A 25 25.57 -3.82 2.15
CA LEU A 25 24.74 -3.44 1.01
C LEU A 25 24.17 -4.70 0.36
N LEU A 26 22.87 -4.80 0.26
CA LEU A 26 22.13 -5.89 -0.35
C LEU A 26 21.28 -5.34 -1.49
N ASP A 27 21.63 -5.71 -2.73
CA ASP A 27 20.94 -5.29 -3.92
C ASP A 27 20.08 -6.44 -4.44
N GLU A 28 18.75 -6.30 -4.34
CA GLU A 28 17.75 -7.30 -4.70
C GLU A 28 18.07 -8.73 -4.23
N PRO A 29 18.41 -8.94 -2.96
CA PRO A 29 18.98 -10.22 -2.52
C PRO A 29 17.98 -11.38 -2.53
N LEU A 30 16.69 -11.14 -2.73
CA LEU A 30 15.65 -12.17 -2.68
C LEU A 30 14.96 -12.40 -4.03
N SER A 31 15.33 -11.66 -5.08
CA SER A 31 14.63 -11.65 -6.38
C SER A 31 14.59 -13.02 -7.10
N ASN A 32 15.60 -13.86 -6.90
CA ASN A 32 15.74 -15.17 -7.58
C ASN A 32 15.28 -16.35 -6.71
N LEU A 33 14.51 -16.11 -5.65
CA LEU A 33 14.06 -17.14 -4.73
C LEU A 33 12.55 -17.40 -4.90
N ASP A 34 12.14 -18.66 -4.73
CA ASP A 34 10.73 -18.99 -4.59
C ASP A 34 10.11 -18.38 -3.32
N ALA A 35 8.78 -18.28 -3.26
CA ALA A 35 8.07 -17.56 -2.19
C ALA A 35 8.41 -18.09 -0.77
N ARG A 36 8.55 -19.43 -0.61
CA ARG A 36 8.86 -20.02 0.69
C ARG A 36 10.30 -19.71 1.12
N LEU A 37 11.24 -19.86 0.19
CA LEU A 37 12.65 -19.61 0.45
C LEU A 37 12.92 -18.12 0.65
N ARG A 38 12.19 -17.25 -0.07
CA ARG A 38 12.23 -15.79 0.09
C ARG A 38 11.86 -15.40 1.51
N LEU A 39 10.74 -15.93 2.04
CA LEU A 39 10.31 -15.65 3.42
C LEU A 39 11.38 -16.09 4.45
N GLN A 40 11.89 -17.30 4.33
CA GLN A 40 12.92 -17.83 5.24
C GLN A 40 14.21 -16.99 5.20
N THR A 41 14.67 -16.65 3.98
CA THR A 41 15.92 -15.86 3.81
C THR A 41 15.73 -14.43 4.34
N ARG A 42 14.55 -13.83 4.18
CA ARG A 42 14.21 -12.53 4.75
C ARG A 42 14.31 -12.53 6.29
N GLU A 43 13.74 -13.54 6.94
CA GLU A 43 13.84 -13.70 8.39
C GLU A 43 15.28 -13.91 8.86
N GLU A 44 16.06 -14.68 8.09
CA GLU A 44 17.48 -14.94 8.38
C GLU A 44 18.33 -13.65 8.25
N ILE A 45 18.13 -12.85 7.21
CA ILE A 45 18.81 -11.55 7.04
C ILE A 45 18.49 -10.62 8.22
N LYS A 46 17.21 -10.52 8.59
CA LYS A 46 16.78 -9.69 9.72
C LYS A 46 17.39 -10.15 11.04
N ARG A 47 17.48 -11.46 11.26
CA ARG A 47 18.16 -12.04 12.44
C ARG A 47 19.63 -11.68 12.45
N ILE A 48 20.36 -11.91 11.35
CA ILE A 48 21.79 -11.59 11.22
C ILE A 48 22.04 -10.10 11.50
N GLN A 49 21.22 -9.23 10.94
CA GLN A 49 21.33 -7.78 11.18
C GLN A 49 21.16 -7.44 12.66
N ARG A 50 20.18 -8.04 13.35
CA ARG A 50 19.96 -7.83 14.78
C ARG A 50 21.11 -8.38 15.64
N ASP A 51 21.57 -9.60 15.34
CA ASP A 51 22.64 -10.27 16.08
C ASP A 51 23.99 -9.54 15.95
N THR A 52 24.23 -8.93 14.80
CA THR A 52 25.50 -8.24 14.50
C THR A 52 25.45 -6.73 14.75
N GLY A 53 24.26 -6.13 14.80
CA GLY A 53 24.06 -4.69 14.87
C GLY A 53 24.56 -3.92 13.63
N ILE A 54 24.82 -4.63 12.51
CA ILE A 54 25.37 -4.01 11.30
C ILE A 54 24.33 -3.12 10.59
N THR A 55 24.70 -1.90 10.24
CA THR A 55 23.88 -1.05 9.38
C THR A 55 23.72 -1.71 8.02
N THR A 56 22.48 -1.96 7.60
CA THR A 56 22.19 -2.66 6.35
C THR A 56 21.34 -1.78 5.45
N ILE A 57 21.78 -1.61 4.21
CA ILE A 57 20.99 -0.99 3.13
C ILE A 57 20.49 -2.12 2.25
N PHE A 58 19.17 -2.24 2.15
CA PHE A 58 18.48 -3.28 1.42
C PHE A 58 17.69 -2.65 0.26
N VAL A 59 18.08 -2.94 -0.98
CA VAL A 59 17.40 -2.47 -2.18
C VAL A 59 16.47 -3.55 -2.69
N THR A 60 15.22 -3.24 -2.91
CA THR A 60 14.21 -4.15 -3.47
C THR A 60 13.15 -3.36 -4.24
N HIS A 61 12.53 -4.03 -5.21
CA HIS A 61 11.30 -3.58 -5.85
C HIS A 61 10.04 -4.24 -5.25
N ASP A 62 10.22 -5.16 -4.31
CA ASP A 62 9.12 -5.85 -3.61
C ASP A 62 8.73 -5.07 -2.35
N GLN A 63 7.49 -4.57 -2.35
CA GLN A 63 6.97 -3.75 -1.25
C GLN A 63 6.81 -4.55 0.05
N GLU A 64 6.43 -5.84 -0.03
CA GLU A 64 6.27 -6.70 1.14
C GLU A 64 7.62 -6.97 1.80
N GLU A 65 8.68 -7.14 0.99
CA GLU A 65 10.03 -7.24 1.50
C GLU A 65 10.41 -5.97 2.25
N ALA A 66 10.30 -4.81 1.60
CA ALA A 66 10.64 -3.53 2.22
C ALA A 66 9.86 -3.29 3.52
N MET A 67 8.53 -3.45 3.49
CA MET A 67 7.66 -3.23 4.65
C MET A 67 7.95 -4.13 5.85
N SER A 68 8.44 -5.37 5.61
CA SER A 68 8.60 -6.38 6.67
C SER A 68 10.01 -6.48 7.24
N ILE A 69 11.05 -6.12 6.46
CA ILE A 69 12.45 -6.26 6.90
C ILE A 69 13.01 -4.97 7.48
N SER A 70 12.57 -3.82 6.99
CA SER A 70 13.20 -2.53 7.25
C SER A 70 12.76 -1.92 8.58
N ASP A 71 13.65 -1.14 9.19
CA ASP A 71 13.35 -0.22 10.29
C ASP A 71 12.90 1.13 9.72
N GLU A 72 13.48 1.56 8.60
CA GLU A 72 13.11 2.74 7.82
C GLU A 72 13.07 2.39 6.33
N ILE A 73 12.13 3.00 5.60
CA ILE A 73 11.98 2.86 4.15
C ILE A 73 12.27 4.21 3.49
N VAL A 74 13.03 4.17 2.40
CA VAL A 74 13.21 5.29 1.49
C VAL A 74 12.48 4.99 0.20
N VAL A 75 11.43 5.76 -0.11
CA VAL A 75 10.74 5.69 -1.41
C VAL A 75 11.42 6.65 -2.37
N MET A 76 11.82 6.13 -3.53
CA MET A 76 12.52 6.91 -4.56
C MET A 76 11.74 6.94 -5.87
N LYS A 77 11.79 8.08 -6.56
CA LYS A 77 11.25 8.27 -7.93
C LYS A 77 12.32 8.91 -8.79
N LEU A 78 12.78 8.23 -9.83
CA LEU A 78 13.79 8.74 -10.77
C LEU A 78 15.04 9.33 -10.08
N GLY A 79 15.58 8.63 -9.08
CA GLY A 79 16.76 9.06 -8.34
C GLY A 79 16.50 10.11 -7.24
N VAL A 80 15.27 10.61 -7.10
CA VAL A 80 14.88 11.59 -6.10
C VAL A 80 14.13 10.91 -4.95
N MET A 81 14.56 11.18 -3.72
CA MET A 81 13.88 10.70 -2.51
C MET A 81 12.52 11.40 -2.36
N GLN A 82 11.47 10.61 -2.28
CA GLN A 82 10.10 11.10 -2.10
C GLN A 82 9.71 11.14 -0.61
N GLN A 83 10.04 10.09 0.12
CA GLN A 83 9.77 10.00 1.55
C GLN A 83 10.75 9.01 2.19
N MET A 84 11.15 9.32 3.43
CA MET A 84 11.88 8.42 4.31
C MET A 84 11.20 8.42 5.67
N ASP A 85 10.83 7.24 6.17
CA ASP A 85 10.17 7.06 7.46
C ASP A 85 10.07 5.56 7.81
N THR A 86 9.54 5.25 8.98
CA THR A 86 9.18 3.87 9.33
C THR A 86 8.16 3.29 8.32
N PRO A 87 8.17 1.97 8.05
CA PRO A 87 7.26 1.34 7.10
C PRO A 87 5.80 1.71 7.34
N GLN A 88 5.37 1.65 8.60
CA GLN A 88 3.99 1.95 8.99
C GLN A 88 3.63 3.40 8.70
N ASN A 89 4.56 4.34 8.91
CA ASN A 89 4.30 5.76 8.70
C ASN A 89 4.29 6.13 7.21
N VAL A 90 5.17 5.54 6.40
CA VAL A 90 5.13 5.73 4.94
C VAL A 90 3.81 5.25 4.34
N TYR A 91 3.28 4.11 4.85
CA TYR A 91 1.99 3.57 4.40
C TYR A 91 0.78 4.39 4.85
N ASN A 92 0.75 4.80 6.13
CA ASN A 92 -0.41 5.49 6.70
C ASN A 92 -0.39 7.01 6.50
N ASN A 93 0.78 7.61 6.27
CA ASN A 93 0.96 9.05 6.10
C ASN A 93 1.82 9.36 4.86
N PRO A 94 1.37 8.99 3.65
CA PRO A 94 2.12 9.26 2.43
C PRO A 94 2.21 10.77 2.19
N LYS A 95 3.42 11.27 1.90
CA LYS A 95 3.69 12.70 1.71
C LYS A 95 3.12 13.25 0.40
N ASN A 96 2.98 12.40 -0.61
CA ASN A 96 2.44 12.77 -1.92
C ASN A 96 1.70 11.60 -2.55
N LEU A 97 0.99 11.87 -3.65
CA LEU A 97 0.19 10.88 -4.36
C LEU A 97 1.06 9.72 -4.89
N PHE A 98 2.29 10.02 -5.36
CA PHE A 98 3.20 8.98 -5.83
C PHE A 98 3.49 7.94 -4.74
N VAL A 99 3.85 8.37 -3.53
CA VAL A 99 4.11 7.45 -2.39
C VAL A 99 2.87 6.66 -2.04
N ALA A 100 1.69 7.30 -2.02
CA ALA A 100 0.42 6.64 -1.74
C ALA A 100 0.12 5.52 -2.75
N MET A 101 0.37 5.78 -4.05
CA MET A 101 0.15 4.84 -5.15
C MET A 101 1.20 3.75 -5.24
N PHE A 102 2.43 4.04 -4.79
CA PHE A 102 3.55 3.13 -4.88
C PHE A 102 3.46 2.01 -3.85
N LEU A 103 2.88 2.25 -2.67
CA LEU A 103 2.80 1.29 -1.56
C LEU A 103 1.39 0.72 -1.40
N GLY A 104 1.34 -0.60 -1.27
CA GLY A 104 0.12 -1.38 -1.00
C GLY A 104 -0.24 -2.35 -2.12
N THR A 105 -0.64 -3.57 -1.73
CA THR A 105 -1.12 -4.64 -2.62
C THR A 105 -2.47 -5.13 -2.13
N PRO A 106 -3.57 -4.80 -2.83
CA PRO A 106 -3.68 -3.94 -4.02
C PRO A 106 -3.31 -2.48 -3.78
N PRO A 107 -2.94 -1.73 -4.84
CA PRO A 107 -2.63 -0.31 -4.70
C PRO A 107 -3.85 0.52 -4.31
N ILE A 108 -3.60 1.70 -3.75
CA ILE A 108 -4.64 2.67 -3.40
C ILE A 108 -5.50 3.04 -4.62
N ASN A 109 -6.79 3.21 -4.42
CA ASN A 109 -7.70 3.71 -5.45
C ASN A 109 -7.64 5.23 -5.46
N VAL A 110 -7.52 5.83 -6.65
CA VAL A 110 -7.44 7.28 -6.83
C VAL A 110 -8.63 7.75 -7.66
N PHE A 111 -9.29 8.79 -7.19
CA PHE A 111 -10.46 9.38 -7.79
C PHE A 111 -10.22 10.87 -8.05
N LYS A 112 -10.82 11.39 -9.11
CA LYS A 112 -11.02 12.82 -9.28
C LYS A 112 -12.17 13.24 -8.36
N GLY A 113 -11.92 14.20 -7.50
CA GLY A 113 -12.90 14.72 -6.57
C GLY A 113 -12.69 16.20 -6.32
N TYR A 114 -13.44 16.75 -5.40
CA TYR A 114 -13.32 18.16 -4.99
C TYR A 114 -13.66 18.31 -3.51
N ILE A 115 -13.23 19.42 -2.94
CA ILE A 115 -13.66 19.84 -1.61
C ILE A 115 -14.54 21.07 -1.72
N LYS A 116 -15.63 21.07 -0.96
CA LYS A 116 -16.54 22.20 -0.82
C LYS A 116 -17.07 22.24 0.62
N ASP A 117 -17.01 23.42 1.24
CA ASP A 117 -17.51 23.62 2.61
C ASP A 117 -16.95 22.60 3.62
N LYS A 118 -15.65 22.25 3.50
CA LYS A 118 -14.94 21.22 4.33
C LYS A 118 -15.43 19.77 4.13
N VAL A 119 -16.27 19.52 3.12
CA VAL A 119 -16.69 18.18 2.74
C VAL A 119 -15.99 17.79 1.44
N VAL A 120 -15.47 16.57 1.41
CA VAL A 120 -14.79 15.98 0.24
C VAL A 120 -15.80 15.15 -0.53
N TYR A 121 -15.84 15.36 -1.84
CA TYR A 121 -16.77 14.70 -2.76
C TYR A 121 -16.03 13.91 -3.84
N ILE A 122 -16.63 12.80 -4.26
CA ILE A 122 -16.33 12.08 -5.50
C ILE A 122 -17.63 12.05 -6.30
N GLY A 123 -17.71 12.83 -7.40
CA GLY A 123 -18.99 13.09 -8.03
C GLY A 123 -19.97 13.76 -7.07
N ASP A 124 -21.17 13.16 -6.94
CA ASP A 124 -22.20 13.63 -6.00
C ASP A 124 -22.11 13.01 -4.61
N ASP A 125 -21.23 12.01 -4.41
CA ASP A 125 -21.10 11.31 -3.14
C ASP A 125 -20.15 12.07 -2.18
N ALA A 126 -20.65 12.43 -1.00
CA ALA A 126 -19.81 12.90 0.10
C ALA A 126 -19.01 11.71 0.69
N VAL A 127 -17.68 11.80 0.67
CA VAL A 127 -16.80 10.68 1.05
C VAL A 127 -15.97 10.95 2.29
N ALA A 128 -15.80 12.20 2.69
CA ALA A 128 -15.10 12.58 3.91
C ALA A 128 -15.47 14.00 4.35
N LYS A 129 -15.13 14.31 5.61
CA LYS A 129 -15.13 15.67 6.15
C LYS A 129 -13.77 15.97 6.75
N THR A 130 -13.30 17.19 6.55
CA THR A 130 -12.04 17.67 7.15
C THR A 130 -12.26 18.86 8.05
N GLU A 131 -11.52 18.91 9.16
CA GLU A 131 -11.48 20.09 10.02
C GLU A 131 -10.45 21.12 9.56
N LYS A 132 -9.56 20.72 8.62
CA LYS A 132 -8.55 21.63 8.07
C LYS A 132 -9.22 22.69 7.23
N ASP A 133 -8.67 23.90 7.29
CA ASP A 133 -9.12 25.03 6.49
C ASP A 133 -8.50 24.93 5.09
N ILE A 134 -9.12 24.12 4.24
CA ILE A 134 -8.74 23.94 2.83
C ILE A 134 -9.76 24.69 1.99
N LYS A 135 -9.29 25.49 1.06
CA LYS A 135 -10.15 26.21 0.12
C LYS A 135 -10.87 25.22 -0.80
N ASP A 136 -12.05 25.61 -1.26
CA ASP A 136 -12.78 24.86 -2.27
C ASP A 136 -11.94 24.73 -3.56
N GLN A 137 -11.65 23.48 -3.93
CA GLN A 137 -10.79 23.17 -5.08
C GLN A 137 -10.95 21.73 -5.53
N ASP A 138 -10.47 21.43 -6.74
CA ASP A 138 -10.34 20.07 -7.23
C ASP A 138 -9.20 19.34 -6.54
N LEU A 139 -9.40 18.03 -6.29
CA LEU A 139 -8.49 17.17 -5.55
C LEU A 139 -8.34 15.81 -6.22
N PHE A 140 -7.24 15.14 -5.92
CA PHE A 140 -7.21 13.69 -5.97
C PHE A 140 -7.59 13.13 -4.60
N VAL A 141 -8.64 12.30 -4.60
CA VAL A 141 -9.11 11.58 -3.42
C VAL A 141 -8.62 10.14 -3.53
N ALA A 142 -7.83 9.70 -2.55
CA ALA A 142 -7.25 8.36 -2.57
C ALA A 142 -7.78 7.53 -1.40
N ILE A 143 -8.28 6.31 -1.69
CA ILE A 143 -8.89 5.42 -0.71
C ILE A 143 -8.17 4.08 -0.75
N ARG A 144 -7.62 3.64 0.41
CA ARG A 144 -7.02 2.31 0.53
C ARG A 144 -8.07 1.21 0.29
N PRO A 145 -7.72 0.06 -0.31
CA PRO A 145 -8.66 -1.04 -0.52
C PRO A 145 -9.35 -1.52 0.75
N GLU A 146 -8.64 -1.58 1.87
CA GLU A 146 -9.17 -1.91 3.21
C GLU A 146 -9.91 -0.75 3.89
N GLY A 147 -9.96 0.39 3.24
CA GLY A 147 -10.72 1.57 3.68
C GLY A 147 -12.20 1.50 3.35
N PHE A 148 -12.60 0.56 2.50
CA PHE A 148 -14.01 0.33 2.20
C PHE A 148 -14.67 -0.59 3.23
N ILE A 149 -15.96 -0.40 3.45
CA ILE A 149 -16.80 -1.18 4.36
C ILE A 149 -17.99 -1.69 3.57
N ALA A 150 -18.27 -2.98 3.68
CA ALA A 150 -19.50 -3.56 3.22
C ALA A 150 -20.61 -3.20 4.22
N ASP A 151 -21.29 -2.08 4.02
CA ASP A 151 -22.30 -1.59 4.95
C ASP A 151 -23.71 -1.83 4.41
N ASN A 152 -24.32 -2.90 4.86
CA ASN A 152 -25.70 -3.23 4.55
C ASN A 152 -26.72 -2.53 5.48
N THR A 153 -26.23 -1.82 6.52
CA THR A 153 -27.08 -1.30 7.60
C THR A 153 -27.27 0.22 7.56
N ASP A 154 -26.74 0.90 6.54
CA ASP A 154 -26.71 2.37 6.45
C ASP A 154 -26.03 3.10 7.64
N SER A 155 -25.15 2.39 8.34
CA SER A 155 -24.48 2.92 9.53
C SER A 155 -23.31 3.88 9.20
N CYS A 156 -22.78 3.85 7.98
CA CYS A 156 -21.70 4.73 7.55
C CYS A 156 -22.20 6.10 7.10
N GLU A 157 -21.65 7.16 7.69
CA GLU A 157 -21.94 8.55 7.30
C GLU A 157 -21.51 8.85 5.86
N PHE A 158 -20.37 8.28 5.44
CA PHE A 158 -19.78 8.52 4.13
C PHE A 158 -19.77 7.23 3.30
N LYS A 159 -20.22 7.33 2.07
CA LYS A 159 -20.35 6.20 1.15
C LYS A 159 -19.95 6.60 -0.25
N LEU A 160 -19.51 5.62 -1.04
CA LEU A 160 -19.22 5.78 -2.46
C LEU A 160 -20.07 4.79 -3.26
N ALA A 161 -20.81 5.30 -4.22
CA ALA A 161 -21.54 4.48 -5.18
C ALA A 161 -20.58 3.84 -6.18
N CYS A 162 -20.75 2.56 -6.46
CA CYS A 162 -19.98 1.83 -7.46
C CYS A 162 -20.77 0.68 -8.05
N ASP A 163 -20.42 0.32 -9.28
CA ASP A 163 -21.01 -0.81 -9.98
C ASP A 163 -20.05 -2.02 -9.90
N VAL A 164 -20.54 -3.12 -9.32
CA VAL A 164 -19.74 -4.34 -9.12
C VAL A 164 -19.53 -5.05 -10.42
N ASP A 165 -18.24 -5.22 -10.78
CA ASP A 165 -17.82 -5.96 -11.97
C ASP A 165 -17.48 -7.43 -11.63
N GLN A 166 -16.73 -7.64 -10.53
CA GLN A 166 -16.29 -8.98 -10.12
C GLN A 166 -16.08 -9.07 -8.60
N ILE A 167 -16.32 -10.26 -8.06
CA ILE A 167 -16.04 -10.60 -6.65
C ILE A 167 -15.03 -11.76 -6.62
N GLN A 168 -14.01 -11.62 -5.80
CA GLN A 168 -12.99 -12.64 -5.55
C GLN A 168 -12.94 -12.95 -4.06
N ILE A 169 -13.17 -14.21 -3.70
CA ILE A 169 -13.10 -14.67 -2.30
C ILE A 169 -11.65 -15.00 -1.97
N LEU A 170 -11.08 -14.30 -0.99
CA LEU A 170 -9.70 -14.45 -0.53
C LEU A 170 -9.64 -15.04 0.89
N GLY A 171 -10.33 -16.17 1.10
CA GLY A 171 -10.45 -16.79 2.43
C GLY A 171 -11.39 -15.98 3.34
N ARG A 172 -10.84 -15.29 4.35
CA ARG A 172 -11.64 -14.47 5.28
C ARG A 172 -12.08 -13.11 4.69
N ASP A 173 -11.43 -12.68 3.62
CA ASP A 173 -11.68 -11.39 3.00
C ASP A 173 -12.27 -11.58 1.59
N ILE A 174 -13.03 -10.59 1.15
CA ILE A 174 -13.55 -10.49 -0.21
C ILE A 174 -12.89 -9.30 -0.89
N SER A 175 -12.35 -9.52 -2.09
CA SER A 175 -11.93 -8.45 -2.98
C SER A 175 -13.06 -8.15 -3.97
N ILE A 176 -13.64 -6.96 -3.85
CA ILE A 176 -14.65 -6.44 -4.78
C ILE A 176 -13.90 -5.62 -5.82
N VAL A 177 -14.07 -5.99 -7.10
CA VAL A 177 -13.65 -5.18 -8.24
C VAL A 177 -14.89 -4.46 -8.75
N ALA A 178 -14.86 -3.13 -8.75
CA ALA A 178 -16.01 -2.32 -9.13
C ALA A 178 -15.60 -1.15 -10.04
N LYS A 179 -16.58 -0.51 -10.66
CA LYS A 179 -16.40 0.67 -11.50
C LYS A 179 -17.00 1.89 -10.82
N ASN A 180 -16.33 3.02 -11.00
CA ASN A 180 -16.84 4.34 -10.67
C ASN A 180 -16.25 5.31 -11.69
N GLU A 181 -17.08 6.19 -12.27
CA GLU A 181 -16.71 7.06 -13.39
C GLU A 181 -15.61 8.09 -13.04
N HIS A 182 -15.48 8.42 -11.75
CA HIS A 182 -14.46 9.35 -11.26
C HIS A 182 -13.15 8.65 -10.89
N CYS A 183 -13.09 7.32 -10.94
CA CYS A 183 -11.86 6.58 -10.70
C CYS A 183 -10.85 6.84 -11.83
N THR A 184 -9.60 7.13 -11.47
CA THR A 184 -8.52 7.37 -12.47
C THR A 184 -8.10 6.10 -13.20
N LYS A 185 -8.45 4.93 -12.68
CA LYS A 185 -8.27 3.62 -13.31
C LYS A 185 -9.62 3.04 -13.76
N PRO A 186 -9.65 2.09 -14.72
CA PRO A 186 -10.89 1.48 -15.20
C PRO A 186 -11.74 0.82 -14.09
N THR A 187 -11.08 0.34 -13.04
CA THR A 187 -11.72 -0.31 -11.89
C THR A 187 -11.06 0.10 -10.59
N LEU A 188 -11.84 0.15 -9.53
CA LEU A 188 -11.39 0.22 -8.15
C LEU A 188 -11.37 -1.19 -7.53
N LYS A 189 -10.61 -1.34 -6.44
CA LYS A 189 -10.59 -2.57 -5.63
C LYS A 189 -10.90 -2.24 -4.18
N ALA A 190 -11.89 -2.94 -3.62
CA ALA A 190 -12.21 -2.86 -2.20
C ALA A 190 -11.95 -4.21 -1.54
N ILE A 191 -11.35 -4.21 -0.35
CA ILE A 191 -11.16 -5.41 0.47
C ILE A 191 -12.06 -5.28 1.69
N VAL A 192 -13.03 -6.18 1.79
CA VAL A 192 -14.00 -6.21 2.88
C VAL A 192 -14.02 -7.58 3.55
N SER A 193 -14.43 -7.63 4.81
CA SER A 193 -14.56 -8.91 5.52
C SER A 193 -15.68 -9.75 4.90
N ASN A 194 -15.46 -11.06 4.80
CA ASN A 194 -16.44 -12.01 4.30
C ASN A 194 -17.48 -12.35 5.39
N GLU A 195 -18.51 -11.51 5.52
CA GLU A 195 -19.62 -11.71 6.46
C GLU A 195 -20.90 -12.16 5.72
N ASN A 196 -20.79 -13.16 4.84
CA ASN A 196 -21.90 -13.75 4.07
C ASN A 196 -22.69 -12.75 3.22
N THR A 197 -22.05 -11.70 2.73
CA THR A 197 -22.69 -10.67 1.91
C THR A 197 -22.46 -10.97 0.44
N THR A 198 -23.56 -11.02 -0.30
CA THR A 198 -23.54 -11.07 -1.77
C THR A 198 -23.61 -9.65 -2.32
N PHE A 199 -22.67 -9.32 -3.20
CA PHE A 199 -22.64 -8.02 -3.89
C PHE A 199 -22.93 -8.22 -5.36
N SER A 200 -23.84 -7.42 -5.95
CA SER A 200 -24.13 -7.45 -7.38
C SER A 200 -24.75 -6.13 -7.83
N GLY A 201 -24.39 -5.67 -9.03
CA GLY A 201 -24.89 -4.42 -9.60
C GLY A 201 -24.42 -3.18 -8.83
N GLU A 202 -25.23 -2.17 -8.79
CA GLU A 202 -24.93 -0.93 -8.07
C GLU A 202 -25.01 -1.14 -6.56
N ILE A 203 -23.92 -0.76 -5.88
CA ILE A 203 -23.80 -0.81 -4.42
C ILE A 203 -23.22 0.50 -3.89
N LYS A 204 -23.45 0.77 -2.60
CA LYS A 204 -22.78 1.85 -1.87
C LYS A 204 -21.86 1.24 -0.84
N LEU A 205 -20.55 1.48 -0.99
CA LEU A 205 -19.53 1.07 -0.02
C LEU A 205 -19.31 2.18 0.99
N GLY A 206 -19.39 1.86 2.28
CA GLY A 206 -18.99 2.76 3.36
C GLY A 206 -17.49 3.05 3.31
N ILE A 207 -17.05 4.19 3.86
CA ILE A 207 -15.67 4.64 3.83
C ILE A 207 -15.16 4.90 5.25
N LYS A 208 -14.01 4.29 5.59
CA LYS A 208 -13.27 4.58 6.83
C LYS A 208 -12.49 5.88 6.67
N GLN A 209 -12.81 6.91 7.46
CA GLN A 209 -12.14 8.21 7.41
C GLN A 209 -10.61 8.12 7.60
N SER A 210 -10.12 7.15 8.36
CA SER A 210 -8.69 6.95 8.60
C SER A 210 -7.92 6.37 7.39
N LYS A 211 -8.61 5.98 6.32
CA LYS A 211 -8.04 5.35 5.13
C LYS A 211 -8.30 6.13 3.84
N ILE A 212 -8.74 7.37 4.00
CA ILE A 212 -8.90 8.33 2.90
C ILE A 212 -7.80 9.39 2.98
N TYR A 213 -7.26 9.75 1.85
CA TYR A 213 -6.20 10.75 1.69
C TYR A 213 -6.61 11.71 0.59
N ILE A 214 -6.26 12.97 0.76
CA ILE A 214 -6.52 14.01 -0.22
C ILE A 214 -5.19 14.62 -0.66
N PHE A 215 -5.04 14.79 -1.97
CA PHE A 215 -3.87 15.39 -2.59
C PHE A 215 -4.34 16.51 -3.52
N ASP A 216 -3.55 17.57 -3.58
CA ASP A 216 -3.80 18.68 -4.48
C ASP A 216 -3.67 18.20 -5.93
N ALA A 217 -4.62 18.59 -6.81
CA ALA A 217 -4.63 18.17 -8.19
C ALA A 217 -3.52 18.83 -9.05
N GLU A 218 -2.97 19.96 -8.58
CA GLU A 218 -1.93 20.71 -9.31
C GLU A 218 -0.50 20.31 -8.89
N THR A 219 -0.30 19.89 -7.62
CA THR A 219 1.05 19.64 -7.07
C THR A 219 1.40 18.18 -6.92
N GLU A 220 0.44 17.24 -7.05
CA GLU A 220 0.58 15.77 -6.89
C GLU A 220 1.32 15.29 -5.60
#